data_25f5ed2879a28cf0c6b126dab5f80978
#
_entry.id   25f5ed2879a28cf0c6b126dab5f80978
#
_cell.length_a   1.000
_cell.length_b   1.000
_cell.length_c   1.000
_cell.angle_alpha   90.00
_cell.angle_beta   90.00
_cell.angle_gamma   90.00
#
_symmetry.space_group_name_H-M   'P 1'
#
loop_
_entity.id
_entity.type
_entity.pdbx_description
1 polymer ?
#
loop_
_entity_poly.entity_id
_entity_poly.type
_entity_poly.pdbx_seq_one_letter_code
_entity_poly.pdbx_strand_id
1 'polypeptide(L)'
;MSTMIEVRDLTFAYPAQEEEQQQGTVALRNVDLTIEKGSFVAVLGHNGSGKSTLAKHMNAVLLPSGGRVFVAGMDTLDEQQIIAIRRAVGMVFQNPDNQIVANVVEEDVAFGLENLGVPSADIRRRVDEALAAVGMEEFTRHAPHLLSGGQKQRIAIAGIIAMAPQCIVLDEATAMLDPAGRREVLATIQTLHRDMGITVVLITHHMDEAILADRVVVMNEGSVAMDGTPTEVFTRVEELEEMGLTVPDTVQLLHRLRAAGYDVPLDALDVEACADAVFGALN
;
A
#
# COMPACT_ATOMS: atom_id res chain seq x y z
N MET A 1 -9.03 -14.45 13.59
CA MET A 1 -9.28 -13.30 12.68
C MET A 1 -9.63 -13.88 11.32
N SER A 2 -10.39 -13.18 10.49
CA SER A 2 -10.75 -13.69 9.15
C SER A 2 -9.74 -13.17 8.13
N THR A 3 -9.34 -14.02 7.20
CA THR A 3 -8.38 -13.69 6.15
C THR A 3 -9.02 -12.77 5.09
N MET A 4 -8.32 -11.69 4.72
CA MET A 4 -8.72 -10.80 3.63
C MET A 4 -8.08 -11.19 2.31
N ILE A 5 -6.77 -11.42 2.32
CA ILE A 5 -6.01 -11.86 1.15
C ILE A 5 -5.15 -13.07 1.55
N GLU A 6 -5.17 -14.11 0.74
CA GLU A 6 -4.35 -15.30 0.92
C GLU A 6 -3.64 -15.62 -0.40
N VAL A 7 -2.33 -15.61 -0.35
CA VAL A 7 -1.43 -15.94 -1.46
C VAL A 7 -0.76 -17.25 -1.14
N ARG A 8 -0.88 -18.24 -2.03
CA ARG A 8 -0.33 -19.58 -1.88
C ARG A 8 0.56 -19.94 -3.05
N ASP A 9 1.85 -20.12 -2.79
CA ASP A 9 2.85 -20.57 -3.76
C ASP A 9 2.83 -19.76 -5.07
N LEU A 10 2.58 -18.43 -4.96
CA LEU A 10 2.39 -17.57 -6.10
C LEU A 10 3.68 -17.41 -6.91
N THR A 11 3.61 -17.80 -8.16
CA THR A 11 4.67 -17.60 -9.15
C THR A 11 4.11 -16.83 -10.33
N PHE A 12 4.86 -15.82 -10.79
CA PHE A 12 4.48 -15.02 -11.94
C PHE A 12 5.68 -14.59 -12.75
N ALA A 13 5.57 -14.73 -14.07
CA ALA A 13 6.53 -14.21 -15.04
C ALA A 13 5.82 -13.32 -16.06
N TYR A 14 6.38 -12.15 -16.34
CA TYR A 14 5.95 -11.36 -17.49
C TYR A 14 6.33 -12.07 -18.79
N PRO A 15 5.44 -12.09 -19.80
CA PRO A 15 5.76 -12.69 -21.09
C PRO A 15 6.98 -11.99 -21.72
N ALA A 16 7.75 -12.74 -22.47
CA ALA A 16 8.84 -12.18 -23.28
C ALA A 16 8.27 -11.18 -24.30
N GLN A 17 8.93 -10.05 -24.48
CA GLN A 17 8.63 -9.15 -25.59
C GLN A 17 9.22 -9.76 -26.86
N GLU A 18 8.38 -9.96 -27.90
CA GLU A 18 8.77 -10.64 -29.16
C GLU A 18 9.93 -9.95 -29.88
N GLU A 19 10.16 -8.66 -29.64
CA GLU A 19 11.22 -7.88 -30.29
C GLU A 19 12.64 -8.09 -29.71
N GLU A 20 12.80 -8.65 -28.50
CA GLU A 20 14.11 -8.66 -27.83
C GLU A 20 14.70 -10.04 -27.54
N GLN A 21 14.18 -11.17 -28.02
CA GLN A 21 14.68 -12.55 -27.73
C GLN A 21 14.99 -12.81 -26.22
N GLN A 22 14.44 -12.02 -25.31
CA GLN A 22 14.65 -12.18 -23.88
C GLN A 22 13.65 -13.19 -23.31
N GLN A 23 14.11 -14.12 -22.52
CA GLN A 23 13.27 -15.02 -21.72
C GLN A 23 12.39 -14.18 -20.80
N GLY A 24 11.12 -14.58 -20.61
CA GLY A 24 10.19 -13.87 -19.73
C GLY A 24 10.81 -13.64 -18.33
N THR A 25 10.63 -12.44 -17.81
CA THR A 25 11.20 -12.06 -16.51
C THR A 25 10.33 -12.60 -15.38
N VAL A 26 10.87 -13.51 -14.58
CA VAL A 26 10.19 -14.02 -13.37
C VAL A 26 10.18 -12.90 -12.33
N ALA A 27 8.98 -12.40 -12.02
CA ALA A 27 8.76 -11.31 -11.08
C ALA A 27 8.38 -11.78 -9.67
N LEU A 28 7.73 -12.94 -9.55
CA LEU A 28 7.36 -13.55 -8.26
C LEU A 28 7.73 -15.04 -8.27
N ARG A 29 8.24 -15.51 -7.13
CA ARG A 29 8.77 -16.87 -6.93
C ARG A 29 8.24 -17.46 -5.62
N ASN A 30 7.29 -18.40 -5.71
CA ASN A 30 6.78 -19.16 -4.57
C ASN A 30 6.43 -18.25 -3.37
N VAL A 31 5.64 -17.19 -3.63
CA VAL A 31 5.23 -16.26 -2.59
C VAL A 31 4.06 -16.83 -1.81
N ASP A 32 4.24 -16.97 -0.49
CA ASP A 32 3.19 -17.26 0.48
C ASP A 32 2.98 -16.03 1.36
N LEU A 33 1.76 -15.55 1.46
CA LEU A 33 1.41 -14.38 2.26
C LEU A 33 -0.07 -14.43 2.66
N THR A 34 -0.34 -14.15 3.92
CA THR A 34 -1.71 -13.99 4.43
C THR A 34 -1.87 -12.60 5.00
N ILE A 35 -2.92 -11.89 4.60
CA ILE A 35 -3.29 -10.57 5.13
C ILE A 35 -4.63 -10.72 5.83
N GLU A 36 -4.66 -10.38 7.10
CA GLU A 36 -5.87 -10.45 7.93
C GLU A 36 -6.79 -9.25 7.65
N LYS A 37 -8.10 -9.49 7.80
CA LYS A 37 -9.10 -8.43 7.66
C LYS A 37 -8.93 -7.39 8.77
N GLY A 38 -8.91 -6.11 8.38
CA GLY A 38 -8.74 -4.98 9.29
C GLY A 38 -7.31 -4.78 9.76
N SER A 39 -6.30 -5.38 9.13
CA SER A 39 -4.89 -5.09 9.41
C SER A 39 -4.35 -4.00 8.49
N PHE A 40 -3.31 -3.32 8.95
CA PHE A 40 -2.50 -2.41 8.14
C PHE A 40 -1.13 -3.07 7.89
N VAL A 41 -0.87 -3.45 6.64
CA VAL A 41 0.38 -4.14 6.24
C VAL A 41 1.17 -3.24 5.30
N ALA A 42 2.43 -2.98 5.63
CA ALA A 42 3.38 -2.35 4.72
C ALA A 42 4.19 -3.41 3.96
N VAL A 43 4.36 -3.23 2.65
CA VAL A 43 5.20 -4.08 1.81
C VAL A 43 6.39 -3.28 1.32
N LEU A 44 7.58 -3.64 1.80
CA LEU A 44 8.85 -3.01 1.48
C LEU A 44 9.66 -3.85 0.48
N GLY A 45 10.67 -3.23 -0.12
CA GLY A 45 11.63 -3.89 -1.01
C GLY A 45 12.22 -2.89 -2.01
N HIS A 46 13.36 -3.22 -2.60
CA HIS A 46 13.98 -2.39 -3.64
C HIS A 46 13.17 -2.41 -4.95
N ASN A 47 13.51 -1.53 -5.89
CA ASN A 47 12.86 -1.49 -7.21
C ASN A 47 13.12 -2.82 -7.94
N GLY A 48 12.06 -3.41 -8.49
CA GLY A 48 12.13 -4.71 -9.15
C GLY A 48 12.01 -5.93 -8.23
N SER A 49 11.83 -5.77 -6.91
CA SER A 49 11.65 -6.90 -5.99
C SER A 49 10.30 -7.62 -6.09
N GLY A 50 9.37 -7.15 -6.95
CA GLY A 50 8.07 -7.80 -7.19
C GLY A 50 6.87 -7.19 -6.46
N LYS A 51 7.03 -6.13 -5.66
CA LYS A 51 5.95 -5.51 -4.85
C LYS A 51 4.71 -5.12 -5.65
N SER A 52 4.87 -4.31 -6.70
CA SER A 52 3.75 -3.88 -7.54
C SER A 52 3.14 -5.03 -8.34
N THR A 53 3.92 -6.06 -8.65
CA THR A 53 3.41 -7.29 -9.26
C THR A 53 2.54 -8.05 -8.26
N LEU A 54 2.99 -8.21 -7.02
CA LEU A 54 2.20 -8.82 -5.94
C LEU A 54 0.90 -8.03 -5.70
N ALA A 55 0.97 -6.69 -5.62
CA ALA A 55 -0.20 -5.82 -5.46
C ALA A 55 -1.26 -6.06 -6.54
N LYS A 56 -0.84 -6.14 -7.80
CA LYS A 56 -1.75 -6.37 -8.93
C LYS A 56 -2.44 -7.74 -8.90
N HIS A 57 -1.85 -8.74 -8.25
CA HIS A 57 -2.51 -10.03 -8.00
C HIS A 57 -3.58 -9.93 -6.90
N MET A 58 -3.41 -9.04 -5.91
CA MET A 58 -4.38 -8.84 -4.83
C MET A 58 -5.72 -8.24 -5.30
N ASN A 59 -5.74 -7.62 -6.50
CA ASN A 59 -6.96 -7.05 -7.10
C ASN A 59 -7.36 -7.78 -8.42
N ALA A 60 -6.74 -8.92 -8.72
CA ALA A 60 -6.94 -9.65 -9.99
C ALA A 60 -6.73 -8.77 -11.25
N VAL A 61 -5.80 -7.80 -11.20
CA VAL A 61 -5.28 -7.08 -12.39
C VAL A 61 -4.32 -7.99 -13.15
N LEU A 62 -3.49 -8.74 -12.41
CA LEU A 62 -2.68 -9.84 -12.92
C LEU A 62 -3.20 -11.16 -12.33
N LEU A 63 -3.12 -12.22 -13.13
CA LEU A 63 -3.49 -13.56 -12.70
C LEU A 63 -2.25 -14.42 -12.51
N PRO A 64 -2.23 -15.33 -11.51
CA PRO A 64 -1.10 -16.22 -11.24
C PRO A 64 -0.70 -17.06 -12.47
N SER A 65 0.61 -17.17 -12.73
CA SER A 65 1.15 -18.18 -13.65
C SER A 65 1.28 -19.55 -12.97
N GLY A 66 1.46 -19.56 -11.64
CA GLY A 66 1.46 -20.72 -10.77
C GLY A 66 1.03 -20.34 -9.36
N GLY A 67 0.56 -21.30 -8.58
CA GLY A 67 -0.03 -21.06 -7.28
C GLY A 67 -1.45 -20.48 -7.36
N ARG A 68 -1.92 -19.84 -6.27
CA ARG A 68 -3.27 -19.25 -6.17
C ARG A 68 -3.28 -18.01 -5.30
N VAL A 69 -4.22 -17.11 -5.60
CA VAL A 69 -4.52 -15.94 -4.77
C VAL A 69 -6.02 -15.93 -4.48
N PHE A 70 -6.36 -15.82 -3.20
CA PHE A 70 -7.74 -15.70 -2.73
C PHE A 70 -7.96 -14.33 -2.10
N VAL A 71 -9.07 -13.70 -2.41
CA VAL A 71 -9.50 -12.40 -1.90
C VAL A 71 -10.86 -12.55 -1.24
N ALA A 72 -10.94 -12.33 0.06
CA ALA A 72 -12.16 -12.58 0.84
C ALA A 72 -12.75 -13.99 0.56
N GLY A 73 -11.90 -15.00 0.38
CA GLY A 73 -12.27 -16.38 0.04
C GLY A 73 -12.58 -16.65 -1.43
N MET A 74 -12.56 -15.61 -2.30
CA MET A 74 -12.79 -15.74 -3.74
C MET A 74 -11.47 -16.02 -4.48
N ASP A 75 -11.44 -17.00 -5.38
CA ASP A 75 -10.26 -17.34 -6.18
C ASP A 75 -10.12 -16.35 -7.35
N THR A 76 -8.94 -15.72 -7.50
CA THR A 76 -8.67 -14.78 -8.58
C THR A 76 -8.61 -15.44 -9.97
N LEU A 77 -8.48 -16.75 -10.05
CA LEU A 77 -8.54 -17.51 -11.31
C LEU A 77 -9.99 -17.79 -11.77
N ASP A 78 -11.00 -17.57 -10.93
CA ASP A 78 -12.41 -17.70 -11.30
C ASP A 78 -12.91 -16.41 -11.94
N GLU A 79 -13.06 -16.41 -13.25
CA GLU A 79 -13.52 -15.25 -14.03
C GLU A 79 -14.86 -14.69 -13.56
N GLN A 80 -15.74 -15.52 -12.99
CA GLN A 80 -17.06 -15.10 -12.49
C GLN A 80 -16.93 -14.27 -11.19
N GLN A 81 -15.82 -14.39 -10.46
CA GLN A 81 -15.58 -13.69 -9.19
C GLN A 81 -14.79 -12.38 -9.37
N ILE A 82 -14.20 -12.11 -10.55
CA ILE A 82 -13.29 -10.97 -10.75
C ILE A 82 -13.95 -9.64 -10.40
N ILE A 83 -15.19 -9.40 -10.77
CA ILE A 83 -15.90 -8.14 -10.47
C ILE A 83 -16.09 -8.01 -8.95
N ALA A 84 -16.46 -9.08 -8.26
CA ALA A 84 -16.64 -9.09 -6.81
C ALA A 84 -15.29 -8.89 -6.09
N ILE A 85 -14.21 -9.47 -6.58
CA ILE A 85 -12.84 -9.27 -6.09
C ILE A 85 -12.43 -7.80 -6.22
N ARG A 86 -12.58 -7.20 -7.40
CA ARG A 86 -12.24 -5.79 -7.65
C ARG A 86 -13.09 -4.80 -6.86
N ARG A 87 -14.30 -5.20 -6.50
CA ARG A 87 -15.13 -4.43 -5.57
C ARG A 87 -14.68 -4.59 -4.12
N ALA A 88 -14.20 -5.77 -3.73
CA ALA A 88 -13.73 -6.03 -2.37
C ALA A 88 -12.36 -5.38 -2.09
N VAL A 89 -11.47 -5.33 -3.10
CA VAL A 89 -10.12 -4.74 -2.99
C VAL A 89 -9.98 -3.61 -4.00
N GLY A 90 -9.98 -2.37 -3.52
CA GLY A 90 -9.64 -1.20 -4.32
C GLY A 90 -8.13 -1.06 -4.49
N MET A 91 -7.67 -0.54 -5.63
CA MET A 91 -6.25 -0.30 -5.89
C MET A 91 -6.03 1.15 -6.27
N VAL A 92 -5.04 1.78 -5.62
CA VAL A 92 -4.58 3.14 -5.87
C VAL A 92 -3.17 3.08 -6.42
N PHE A 93 -2.95 3.71 -7.57
CA PHE A 93 -1.67 3.67 -8.29
C PHE A 93 -0.76 4.85 -7.90
N GLN A 94 0.52 4.71 -8.21
CA GLN A 94 1.56 5.70 -7.94
C GLN A 94 1.25 7.09 -8.53
N ASN A 95 0.77 7.15 -9.78
CA ASN A 95 0.46 8.40 -10.45
C ASN A 95 -1.06 8.61 -10.52
N PRO A 96 -1.62 9.59 -9.77
CA PRO A 96 -3.06 9.87 -9.78
C PRO A 96 -3.57 10.35 -11.15
N ASP A 97 -2.73 11.00 -11.97
CA ASP A 97 -3.14 11.45 -13.31
C ASP A 97 -3.48 10.29 -14.26
N ASN A 98 -2.95 9.10 -14.00
CA ASN A 98 -3.29 7.88 -14.77
C ASN A 98 -4.59 7.22 -14.27
N GLN A 99 -5.10 7.63 -13.13
CA GLN A 99 -6.29 7.05 -12.50
C GLN A 99 -7.52 7.95 -12.64
N ILE A 100 -7.34 9.27 -12.57
CA ILE A 100 -8.40 10.26 -12.73
C ILE A 100 -8.80 10.36 -14.20
N VAL A 101 -10.08 10.13 -14.51
CA VAL A 101 -10.60 10.05 -15.88
C VAL A 101 -11.62 11.14 -16.21
N ALA A 102 -12.25 11.76 -15.19
CA ALA A 102 -13.27 12.80 -15.40
C ALA A 102 -12.69 14.21 -15.34
N ASN A 103 -13.46 15.19 -15.86
CA ASN A 103 -13.09 16.60 -15.85
C ASN A 103 -13.55 17.33 -14.59
N VAL A 104 -14.37 16.70 -13.75
CA VAL A 104 -14.92 17.24 -12.51
C VAL A 104 -14.72 16.18 -11.41
N VAL A 105 -14.31 16.63 -10.22
CA VAL A 105 -14.00 15.74 -9.08
C VAL A 105 -15.18 14.85 -8.73
N GLU A 106 -16.40 15.37 -8.58
CA GLU A 106 -17.58 14.55 -8.23
C GLU A 106 -17.90 13.48 -9.27
N GLU A 107 -17.66 13.77 -10.55
CA GLU A 107 -17.86 12.81 -11.65
C GLU A 107 -16.81 11.68 -11.59
N ASP A 108 -15.58 12.03 -11.26
CA ASP A 108 -14.50 11.03 -11.12
C ASP A 108 -14.75 10.07 -9.96
N VAL A 109 -15.16 10.60 -8.81
CA VAL A 109 -15.53 9.79 -7.64
C VAL A 109 -16.78 8.94 -7.90
N ALA A 110 -17.72 9.43 -8.71
CA ALA A 110 -18.93 8.71 -9.10
C ALA A 110 -18.66 7.59 -10.11
N PHE A 111 -17.60 7.69 -10.90
CA PHE A 111 -17.33 6.81 -12.05
C PHE A 111 -17.37 5.31 -11.71
N GLY A 112 -16.74 4.91 -10.59
CA GLY A 112 -16.76 3.52 -10.13
C GLY A 112 -18.16 3.05 -9.73
N LEU A 113 -18.96 3.92 -9.11
CA LEU A 113 -20.33 3.62 -8.69
C LEU A 113 -21.27 3.47 -9.87
N GLU A 114 -21.11 4.31 -10.90
CA GLU A 114 -21.89 4.23 -12.16
C GLU A 114 -21.62 2.92 -12.87
N ASN A 115 -20.35 2.52 -13.00
CA ASN A 115 -19.95 1.25 -13.58
C ASN A 115 -20.49 0.03 -12.82
N LEU A 116 -20.70 0.16 -11.51
CA LEU A 116 -21.33 -0.87 -10.66
C LEU A 116 -22.86 -0.85 -10.72
N GLY A 117 -23.47 0.09 -11.47
CA GLY A 117 -24.92 0.22 -11.60
C GLY A 117 -25.63 0.68 -10.33
N VAL A 118 -24.93 1.45 -9.46
CA VAL A 118 -25.52 1.99 -8.22
C VAL A 118 -26.61 3.02 -8.58
N PRO A 119 -27.79 3.02 -7.90
CA PRO A 119 -28.82 4.00 -8.16
C PRO A 119 -28.34 5.45 -7.93
N SER A 120 -28.76 6.39 -8.79
CA SER A 120 -28.28 7.79 -8.76
C SER A 120 -28.45 8.48 -7.40
N ALA A 121 -29.52 8.18 -6.66
CA ALA A 121 -29.72 8.75 -5.32
C ALA A 121 -28.67 8.28 -4.30
N ASP A 122 -28.20 7.05 -4.43
CA ASP A 122 -27.14 6.48 -3.58
C ASP A 122 -25.75 6.96 -4.05
N ILE A 123 -25.54 7.20 -5.35
CA ILE A 123 -24.28 7.72 -5.88
C ILE A 123 -23.97 9.07 -5.23
N ARG A 124 -24.90 10.01 -5.25
CA ARG A 124 -24.68 11.36 -4.69
C ARG A 124 -24.24 11.26 -3.22
N ARG A 125 -24.98 10.52 -2.40
CA ARG A 125 -24.65 10.36 -0.98
C ARG A 125 -23.27 9.74 -0.78
N ARG A 126 -22.93 8.68 -1.53
CA ARG A 126 -21.62 8.00 -1.42
C ARG A 126 -20.45 8.88 -1.87
N VAL A 127 -20.65 9.70 -2.91
CA VAL A 127 -19.65 10.67 -3.36
C VAL A 127 -19.38 11.70 -2.28
N ASP A 128 -20.43 12.29 -1.68
CA ASP A 128 -20.29 13.26 -0.62
C ASP A 128 -19.60 12.67 0.62
N GLU A 129 -19.99 11.44 1.04
CA GLU A 129 -19.37 10.71 2.14
C GLU A 129 -17.88 10.39 1.87
N ALA A 130 -17.55 9.97 0.64
CA ALA A 130 -16.17 9.65 0.26
C ALA A 130 -15.27 10.89 0.20
N LEU A 131 -15.77 12.00 -0.34
CA LEU A 131 -15.05 13.28 -0.36
C LEU A 131 -14.81 13.81 1.05
N ALA A 132 -15.81 13.69 1.94
CA ALA A 132 -15.68 14.06 3.34
C ALA A 132 -14.61 13.19 4.07
N ALA A 133 -14.59 11.88 3.81
CA ALA A 133 -13.63 10.97 4.42
C ALA A 133 -12.16 11.29 4.07
N VAL A 134 -11.92 11.96 2.94
CA VAL A 134 -10.58 12.37 2.50
C VAL A 134 -10.33 13.88 2.65
N GLY A 135 -11.28 14.66 3.23
CA GLY A 135 -11.17 16.11 3.43
C GLY A 135 -11.13 16.89 2.11
N MET A 136 -11.97 16.52 1.14
CA MET A 136 -12.00 17.12 -0.20
C MET A 136 -13.37 17.66 -0.60
N GLU A 137 -14.27 17.95 0.35
CA GLU A 137 -15.64 18.40 0.10
C GLU A 137 -15.69 19.73 -0.64
N GLU A 138 -14.76 20.64 -0.34
CA GLU A 138 -14.70 21.96 -0.98
C GLU A 138 -14.32 21.89 -2.46
N PHE A 139 -13.70 20.77 -2.88
CA PHE A 139 -13.21 20.55 -4.24
C PHE A 139 -14.18 19.80 -5.15
N THR A 140 -15.37 19.44 -4.68
CA THR A 140 -16.38 18.63 -5.37
C THR A 140 -16.60 19.04 -6.84
N ARG A 141 -16.68 20.35 -7.11
CA ARG A 141 -16.93 20.89 -8.47
C ARG A 141 -15.67 21.39 -9.18
N HIS A 142 -14.49 21.15 -8.62
CA HIS A 142 -13.24 21.57 -9.23
C HIS A 142 -12.84 20.62 -10.36
N ALA A 143 -12.05 21.16 -11.29
CA ALA A 143 -11.41 20.35 -12.30
C ALA A 143 -10.12 19.71 -11.71
N PRO A 144 -9.91 18.39 -11.84
CA PRO A 144 -8.77 17.72 -11.25
C PRO A 144 -7.41 18.28 -11.65
N HIS A 145 -7.27 18.80 -12.87
CA HIS A 145 -6.01 19.40 -13.35
C HIS A 145 -5.58 20.67 -12.59
N LEU A 146 -6.49 21.29 -11.81
CA LEU A 146 -6.19 22.45 -10.97
C LEU A 146 -5.74 22.08 -9.55
N LEU A 147 -5.75 20.79 -9.22
CA LEU A 147 -5.41 20.27 -7.90
C LEU A 147 -3.91 19.95 -7.78
N SER A 148 -3.38 20.06 -6.56
CA SER A 148 -2.04 19.57 -6.23
C SER A 148 -1.96 18.03 -6.35
N GLY A 149 -0.75 17.47 -6.43
CA GLY A 149 -0.55 16.01 -6.47
C GLY A 149 -1.19 15.28 -5.28
N GLY A 150 -1.03 15.81 -4.06
CA GLY A 150 -1.65 15.24 -2.86
C GLY A 150 -3.17 15.32 -2.86
N GLN A 151 -3.75 16.42 -3.38
CA GLN A 151 -5.19 16.54 -3.56
C GLN A 151 -5.72 15.53 -4.60
N LYS A 152 -5.05 15.40 -5.74
CA LYS A 152 -5.39 14.39 -6.76
C LYS A 152 -5.35 12.98 -6.20
N GLN A 153 -4.32 12.67 -5.40
CA GLN A 153 -4.21 11.36 -4.77
C GLN A 153 -5.36 11.09 -3.81
N ARG A 154 -5.77 12.09 -3.01
CA ARG A 154 -6.95 11.95 -2.14
C ARG A 154 -8.24 11.78 -2.94
N ILE A 155 -8.39 12.43 -4.09
CA ILE A 155 -9.53 12.18 -4.99
C ILE A 155 -9.50 10.74 -5.53
N ALA A 156 -8.36 10.25 -5.97
CA ALA A 156 -8.22 8.86 -6.41
C ALA A 156 -8.60 7.87 -5.29
N ILE A 157 -8.20 8.14 -4.04
CA ILE A 157 -8.61 7.37 -2.87
C ILE A 157 -10.12 7.49 -2.65
N ALA A 158 -10.72 8.69 -2.76
CA ALA A 158 -12.16 8.89 -2.61
C ALA A 158 -12.96 8.05 -3.60
N GLY A 159 -12.55 8.00 -4.87
CA GLY A 159 -13.17 7.16 -5.90
C GLY A 159 -13.19 5.66 -5.54
N ILE A 160 -12.13 5.20 -4.88
CA ILE A 160 -12.08 3.82 -4.38
C ILE A 160 -12.99 3.64 -3.15
N ILE A 161 -12.94 4.56 -2.18
CA ILE A 161 -13.75 4.47 -0.94
C ILE A 161 -15.24 4.52 -1.24
N ALA A 162 -15.67 5.32 -2.21
CA ALA A 162 -17.07 5.41 -2.62
C ALA A 162 -17.67 4.04 -2.97
N MET A 163 -16.88 3.12 -3.49
CA MET A 163 -17.30 1.74 -3.77
C MET A 163 -17.44 0.87 -2.51
N ALA A 164 -17.07 1.39 -1.32
CA ALA A 164 -17.08 0.69 -0.04
C ALA A 164 -16.27 -0.63 -0.04
N PRO A 165 -14.97 -0.59 -0.38
CA PRO A 165 -14.12 -1.77 -0.40
C PRO A 165 -13.85 -2.29 1.02
N GLN A 166 -13.47 -3.56 1.13
CA GLN A 166 -13.02 -4.16 2.39
C GLN A 166 -11.51 -3.99 2.59
N CYS A 167 -10.77 -3.77 1.50
CA CYS A 167 -9.33 -3.57 1.50
C CYS A 167 -8.94 -2.52 0.45
N ILE A 168 -7.91 -1.73 0.76
CA ILE A 168 -7.28 -0.80 -0.19
C ILE A 168 -5.81 -1.19 -0.31
N VAL A 169 -5.36 -1.39 -1.55
CA VAL A 169 -3.95 -1.58 -1.90
C VAL A 169 -3.42 -0.28 -2.51
N LEU A 170 -2.41 0.30 -1.89
CA LEU A 170 -1.78 1.55 -2.33
C LEU A 170 -0.39 1.21 -2.89
N ASP A 171 -0.23 1.29 -4.21
CA ASP A 171 1.03 0.97 -4.89
C ASP A 171 1.85 2.25 -5.08
N GLU A 172 2.77 2.50 -4.13
CA GLU A 172 3.62 3.70 -4.07
C GLU A 172 2.85 5.03 -4.19
N ALA A 173 1.64 5.08 -3.62
CA ALA A 173 0.70 6.19 -3.76
C ALA A 173 1.20 7.54 -3.22
N THR A 174 2.32 7.57 -2.51
CA THR A 174 2.93 8.78 -1.94
C THR A 174 4.23 9.19 -2.62
N ALA A 175 4.78 8.36 -3.51
CA ALA A 175 6.13 8.53 -4.07
C ALA A 175 6.32 9.82 -4.90
N MET A 176 5.24 10.31 -5.52
CA MET A 176 5.27 11.52 -6.36
C MET A 176 4.82 12.80 -5.63
N LEU A 177 4.62 12.71 -4.30
CA LEU A 177 4.09 13.81 -3.51
C LEU A 177 5.20 14.59 -2.80
N ASP A 178 4.97 15.87 -2.63
CA ASP A 178 5.77 16.69 -1.72
C ASP A 178 5.56 16.26 -0.25
N PRO A 179 6.43 16.67 0.68
CA PRO A 179 6.32 16.23 2.08
C PRO A 179 4.99 16.59 2.76
N ALA A 180 4.32 17.68 2.36
CA ALA A 180 3.04 18.07 2.91
C ALA A 180 1.93 17.15 2.39
N GLY A 181 1.83 16.97 1.08
CA GLY A 181 0.85 16.07 0.44
C GLY A 181 1.01 14.63 0.90
N ARG A 182 2.26 14.16 1.11
CA ARG A 182 2.54 12.83 1.68
C ARG A 182 1.91 12.66 3.06
N ARG A 183 2.15 13.61 3.98
CA ARG A 183 1.55 13.58 5.33
C ARG A 183 0.02 13.56 5.30
N GLU A 184 -0.59 14.38 4.42
CA GLU A 184 -2.04 14.43 4.27
C GLU A 184 -2.62 13.11 3.78
N VAL A 185 -2.00 12.47 2.79
CA VAL A 185 -2.43 11.15 2.28
C VAL A 185 -2.25 10.08 3.34
N LEU A 186 -1.11 10.04 4.04
CA LEU A 186 -0.88 9.07 5.13
C LEU A 186 -1.88 9.23 6.27
N ALA A 187 -2.20 10.47 6.67
CA ALA A 187 -3.23 10.74 7.68
C ALA A 187 -4.60 10.24 7.21
N THR A 188 -4.94 10.43 5.93
CA THR A 188 -6.16 9.88 5.34
C THR A 188 -6.18 8.34 5.42
N ILE A 189 -5.09 7.67 5.04
CA ILE A 189 -4.97 6.21 5.09
C ILE A 189 -5.15 5.69 6.52
N GLN A 190 -4.54 6.36 7.51
CA GLN A 190 -4.69 6.00 8.93
C GLN A 190 -6.13 6.16 9.41
N THR A 191 -6.82 7.23 9.01
CA THR A 191 -8.24 7.44 9.33
C THR A 191 -9.10 6.32 8.74
N LEU A 192 -8.90 5.97 7.47
CA LEU A 192 -9.62 4.87 6.82
C LEU A 192 -9.41 3.53 7.52
N HIS A 193 -8.19 3.26 7.95
CA HIS A 193 -7.88 2.04 8.68
C HIS A 193 -8.52 2.04 10.08
N ARG A 194 -8.28 3.08 10.89
CA ARG A 194 -8.67 3.13 12.31
C ARG A 194 -10.16 3.34 12.51
N ASP A 195 -10.76 4.27 11.76
CA ASP A 195 -12.14 4.72 11.99
C ASP A 195 -13.15 3.93 11.16
N MET A 196 -12.75 3.47 9.96
CA MET A 196 -13.61 2.70 9.06
C MET A 196 -13.30 1.20 9.06
N GLY A 197 -12.25 0.74 9.72
CA GLY A 197 -11.85 -0.67 9.81
C GLY A 197 -11.44 -1.29 8.47
N ILE A 198 -11.03 -0.47 7.50
CA ILE A 198 -10.59 -0.93 6.18
C ILE A 198 -9.22 -1.60 6.31
N THR A 199 -9.07 -2.76 5.68
CA THR A 199 -7.75 -3.39 5.53
C THR A 199 -6.87 -2.55 4.61
N VAL A 200 -5.64 -2.28 4.99
CA VAL A 200 -4.70 -1.48 4.20
C VAL A 200 -3.48 -2.30 3.84
N VAL A 201 -3.11 -2.28 2.56
CA VAL A 201 -1.82 -2.77 2.06
C VAL A 201 -1.09 -1.59 1.44
N LEU A 202 -0.03 -1.13 2.09
CA LEU A 202 0.78 0.00 1.63
C LEU A 202 2.10 -0.49 1.06
N ILE A 203 2.26 -0.37 -0.25
CA ILE A 203 3.55 -0.60 -0.90
C ILE A 203 4.31 0.71 -0.90
N THR A 204 5.48 0.69 -0.31
CA THR A 204 6.33 1.87 -0.21
C THR A 204 7.82 1.49 -0.18
N HIS A 205 8.67 2.45 -0.45
CA HIS A 205 10.11 2.39 -0.21
C HIS A 205 10.54 3.39 0.90
N HIS A 206 9.56 4.03 1.54
CA HIS A 206 9.78 4.97 2.65
C HIS A 206 9.60 4.26 3.99
N MET A 207 10.65 4.23 4.80
CA MET A 207 10.65 3.53 6.08
C MET A 207 9.74 4.21 7.11
N ASP A 208 9.65 5.54 7.07
CA ASP A 208 8.76 6.36 7.91
C ASP A 208 7.27 6.08 7.67
N GLU A 209 6.90 5.62 6.48
CA GLU A 209 5.55 5.18 6.18
C GLU A 209 5.27 3.77 6.73
N ALA A 210 6.26 2.88 6.62
CA ALA A 210 6.12 1.49 7.05
C ALA A 210 6.04 1.34 8.59
N ILE A 211 6.61 2.28 9.34
CA ILE A 211 6.48 2.33 10.81
C ILE A 211 5.01 2.46 11.26
N LEU A 212 4.16 3.05 10.40
CA LEU A 212 2.74 3.28 10.71
C LEU A 212 1.89 2.01 10.64
N ALA A 213 2.43 0.94 10.05
CA ALA A 213 1.72 -0.32 9.83
C ALA A 213 1.77 -1.23 11.07
N ASP A 214 0.80 -2.15 11.18
CA ASP A 214 0.80 -3.20 12.21
C ASP A 214 1.85 -4.28 11.90
N ARG A 215 2.15 -4.48 10.59
CA ARG A 215 3.02 -5.53 10.09
C ARG A 215 3.78 -5.05 8.86
N VAL A 216 5.03 -5.47 8.76
CA VAL A 216 5.93 -5.17 7.65
C VAL A 216 6.33 -6.47 6.97
N VAL A 217 6.15 -6.52 5.66
CA VAL A 217 6.59 -7.60 4.78
C VAL A 217 7.69 -7.06 3.87
N VAL A 218 8.85 -7.68 3.87
CA VAL A 218 9.97 -7.30 3.00
C VAL A 218 10.06 -8.27 1.84
N MET A 219 9.97 -7.74 0.63
CA MET A 219 10.19 -8.51 -0.60
C MET A 219 11.60 -8.32 -1.14
N ASN A 220 12.24 -9.43 -1.46
CA ASN A 220 13.53 -9.45 -2.13
C ASN A 220 13.52 -10.49 -3.26
N GLU A 221 14.00 -10.11 -4.45
CA GLU A 221 14.13 -11.00 -5.63
C GLU A 221 12.88 -11.83 -5.97
N GLY A 222 11.69 -11.24 -5.78
CA GLY A 222 10.41 -11.88 -6.09
C GLY A 222 9.87 -12.79 -5.00
N SER A 223 10.47 -12.84 -3.83
CA SER A 223 10.06 -13.67 -2.68
C SER A 223 9.89 -12.82 -1.42
N VAL A 224 9.15 -13.32 -0.42
CA VAL A 224 9.08 -12.73 0.92
C VAL A 224 10.35 -13.09 1.68
N ALA A 225 11.14 -12.09 2.04
CA ALA A 225 12.39 -12.26 2.77
C ALA A 225 12.22 -12.08 4.28
N MET A 226 11.38 -11.12 4.71
CA MET A 226 11.06 -10.89 6.12
C MET A 226 9.58 -10.61 6.29
N ASP A 227 9.07 -10.92 7.47
CA ASP A 227 7.67 -10.74 7.84
C ASP A 227 7.57 -10.62 9.37
N GLY A 228 7.07 -9.51 9.86
CA GLY A 228 6.97 -9.25 11.30
C GLY A 228 6.40 -7.86 11.61
N THR A 229 6.40 -7.49 12.87
CA THR A 229 6.10 -6.12 13.30
C THR A 229 7.18 -5.15 12.81
N PRO A 230 6.90 -3.84 12.70
CA PRO A 230 7.93 -2.85 12.34
C PRO A 230 9.20 -2.99 13.20
N THR A 231 9.06 -3.20 14.49
CA THR A 231 10.20 -3.38 15.40
C THR A 231 11.00 -4.64 15.07
N GLU A 232 10.35 -5.78 14.86
CA GLU A 232 11.03 -7.04 14.53
C GLU A 232 11.79 -6.96 13.21
N VAL A 233 11.28 -6.22 12.23
CA VAL A 233 11.91 -6.07 10.91
C VAL A 233 13.04 -5.04 10.97
N PHE A 234 12.78 -3.84 11.50
CA PHE A 234 13.76 -2.75 11.43
C PHE A 234 14.95 -2.89 12.39
N THR A 235 14.84 -3.72 13.42
CA THR A 235 16.00 -4.05 14.28
C THR A 235 17.02 -4.99 13.60
N ARG A 236 16.67 -5.58 12.46
CA ARG A 236 17.57 -6.45 11.65
C ARG A 236 18.32 -5.61 10.60
N VAL A 237 19.08 -4.63 11.08
CA VAL A 237 19.70 -3.57 10.26
C VAL A 237 20.59 -4.17 9.17
N GLU A 238 21.51 -5.07 9.54
CA GLU A 238 22.50 -5.66 8.62
C GLU A 238 21.83 -6.46 7.51
N GLU A 239 20.77 -7.22 7.82
CA GLU A 239 20.05 -8.02 6.84
C GLU A 239 19.28 -7.12 5.85
N LEU A 240 18.72 -6.00 6.31
CA LEU A 240 18.06 -5.02 5.43
C LEU A 240 19.08 -4.33 4.51
N GLU A 241 20.24 -3.94 5.05
CA GLU A 241 21.34 -3.35 4.27
C GLU A 241 21.89 -4.32 3.21
N GLU A 242 22.03 -5.61 3.51
CA GLU A 242 22.43 -6.65 2.53
C GLU A 242 21.41 -6.76 1.37
N MET A 243 20.13 -6.50 1.62
CA MET A 243 19.09 -6.45 0.59
C MET A 243 18.99 -5.08 -0.12
N GLY A 244 19.89 -4.14 0.18
CA GLY A 244 19.89 -2.80 -0.40
C GLY A 244 18.77 -1.89 0.13
N LEU A 245 18.24 -2.19 1.31
CA LEU A 245 17.23 -1.39 1.99
C LEU A 245 17.87 -0.58 3.10
N THR A 246 17.26 0.54 3.45
CA THR A 246 17.60 1.34 4.62
C THR A 246 16.70 0.96 5.79
N VAL A 247 17.01 1.49 6.97
CA VAL A 247 16.13 1.45 8.14
C VAL A 247 15.68 2.87 8.47
N PRO A 248 14.66 3.06 9.34
CA PRO A 248 14.29 4.38 9.85
C PRO A 248 15.50 5.14 10.40
N ASP A 249 15.54 6.46 10.21
CA ASP A 249 16.66 7.31 10.68
C ASP A 249 16.93 7.17 12.17
N THR A 250 15.90 6.98 12.99
CA THR A 250 15.98 6.71 14.42
C THR A 250 16.76 5.43 14.71
N VAL A 251 16.39 4.34 14.04
CA VAL A 251 17.07 3.03 14.18
C VAL A 251 18.52 3.13 13.68
N GLN A 252 18.75 3.83 12.56
CA GLN A 252 20.10 4.00 12.02
C GLN A 252 20.99 4.79 12.99
N LEU A 253 20.46 5.83 13.65
CA LEU A 253 21.18 6.58 14.67
C LEU A 253 21.55 5.68 15.84
N LEU A 254 20.58 4.93 16.39
CA LEU A 254 20.80 4.03 17.52
C LEU A 254 21.78 2.91 17.18
N HIS A 255 21.70 2.35 15.96
CA HIS A 255 22.65 1.35 15.47
C HIS A 255 24.08 1.89 15.43
N ARG A 256 24.29 3.12 14.94
CA ARG A 256 25.62 3.77 14.94
C ARG A 256 26.12 4.07 16.36
N LEU A 257 25.27 4.48 17.26
CA LEU A 257 25.63 4.70 18.67
C LEU A 257 26.05 3.39 19.34
N ARG A 258 25.32 2.29 19.09
CA ARG A 258 25.68 0.96 19.59
C ARG A 258 27.03 0.50 19.05
N ALA A 259 27.31 0.73 17.77
CA ALA A 259 28.60 0.43 17.17
C ALA A 259 29.74 1.29 17.74
N ALA A 260 29.43 2.49 18.24
CA ALA A 260 30.36 3.36 18.96
C ALA A 260 30.56 3.00 20.44
N GLY A 261 29.87 1.97 20.95
CA GLY A 261 30.02 1.44 22.31
C GLY A 261 28.99 1.96 23.33
N TYR A 262 27.97 2.69 22.89
CA TYR A 262 26.87 3.11 23.77
C TYR A 262 25.84 1.99 23.91
N ASP A 263 25.32 1.80 25.13
CA ASP A 263 24.24 0.83 25.39
C ASP A 263 22.87 1.48 25.09
N VAL A 264 22.43 1.39 23.86
CA VAL A 264 21.14 1.92 23.38
C VAL A 264 20.29 0.82 22.76
N PRO A 265 18.95 0.83 22.95
CA PRO A 265 18.04 -0.10 22.28
C PRO A 265 17.92 0.23 20.77
N LEU A 266 17.55 -0.75 19.94
CA LEU A 266 17.29 -0.52 18.48
C LEU A 266 15.79 -0.43 18.16
N ASP A 267 14.91 -0.59 19.11
CA ASP A 267 13.46 -0.71 18.94
C ASP A 267 12.71 0.64 19.03
N ALA A 268 13.44 1.75 19.24
CA ALA A 268 12.86 3.09 19.24
C ALA A 268 12.66 3.60 17.81
N LEU A 269 11.48 3.33 17.25
CA LEU A 269 11.15 3.66 15.86
C LEU A 269 10.76 5.12 15.65
N ASP A 270 10.18 5.77 16.67
CA ASP A 270 9.80 7.18 16.60
C ASP A 270 10.87 8.11 17.22
N VAL A 271 10.76 9.41 16.93
CA VAL A 271 11.75 10.42 17.34
C VAL A 271 11.79 10.60 18.86
N GLU A 272 10.65 10.53 19.56
CA GLU A 272 10.57 10.73 21.01
C GLU A 272 11.25 9.56 21.73
N ALA A 273 10.89 8.33 21.39
CA ALA A 273 11.50 7.12 21.95
C ALA A 273 13.01 7.08 21.67
N CYS A 274 13.44 7.47 20.46
CA CYS A 274 14.86 7.56 20.11
C CYS A 274 15.59 8.62 20.95
N ALA A 275 14.99 9.79 21.14
CA ALA A 275 15.58 10.84 21.99
C ALA A 275 15.74 10.36 23.43
N ASP A 276 14.73 9.73 24.01
CA ASP A 276 14.77 9.17 25.36
C ASP A 276 15.87 8.11 25.51
N ALA A 277 16.02 7.23 24.52
CA ALA A 277 17.08 6.23 24.50
C ALA A 277 18.48 6.86 24.46
N VAL A 278 18.68 7.90 23.65
CA VAL A 278 19.95 8.64 23.60
C VAL A 278 20.25 9.37 24.90
N PHE A 279 19.27 10.08 25.48
CA PHE A 279 19.45 10.78 26.76
C PHE A 279 19.76 9.81 27.90
N GLY A 280 19.11 8.63 27.93
CA GLY A 280 19.37 7.59 28.89
C GLY A 280 20.80 7.03 28.85
N ALA A 281 21.37 6.92 27.67
CA ALA A 281 22.74 6.40 27.45
C ALA A 281 23.85 7.43 27.71
N LEU A 282 23.52 8.73 27.79
CA LEU A 282 24.47 9.82 28.06
C LEU A 282 24.57 10.23 29.52
N ASN A 283 23.66 9.75 30.39
CA ASN A 283 23.63 10.01 31.84
C ASN A 283 24.01 8.76 32.61
#